data_ae5874d2466b3e8f096c96a33a9bd2ca
#
_entry.id   ae5874d2466b3e8f096c96a33a9bd2ca
#
_cell.length_a   1.000
_cell.length_b   1.000
_cell.length_c   1.000
_cell.angle_alpha   90.00
_cell.angle_beta   90.00
_cell.angle_gamma   90.00
#
_symmetry.space_group_name_H-M   'P 1'
#
loop_
_entity.id
_entity.type
_entity.pdbx_description
1 polymer ?
#
loop_
_entity_poly.entity_id
_entity_poly.type
_entity_poly.pdbx_seq_one_letter_code
_entity_poly.pdbx_strand_id
1 'polypeptide(L)'
;MTGSSNGTNPANRTNGTDRGKGTGPVTRLCAHHLTGMSYRDADLVEDLIGKTTFTEVLFMQITGRKARPVDLRIVDAVLVTLMEHGLTPSAIATRLIYMSAPENLQGAVAAGLMAVGSSFVGTMENCSRLLDRIKDAADPRAEALDIARAHRAEKRAMPGFGHHLHKPDDPRAIKLLDLAEAEPELTGTSVRALRTLAAAVDEVAGRHITINATGAVAALLGELGIPTALMRGFAVISRAAGLVAHVAEEQESPSGRFIWETIDDAIPYVGKGKSHQTKE
;
A
#
# COMPACT_ATOMS: atom_id res chain seq x y z
N MET A 1 64.33 41.68 -3.71
CA MET A 1 64.52 40.30 -4.16
C MET A 1 63.18 39.60 -3.90
N THR A 2 62.32 39.67 -4.85
CA THR A 2 61.86 38.69 -5.83
C THR A 2 61.37 37.39 -5.27
N GLY A 3 60.10 37.16 -5.42
CA GLY A 3 59.43 35.90 -5.15
C GLY A 3 57.97 35.94 -5.60
N SER A 4 57.73 35.71 -6.86
CA SER A 4 56.45 35.61 -7.55
C SER A 4 55.70 34.37 -7.09
N SER A 5 54.45 34.49 -6.68
CA SER A 5 53.55 33.38 -6.45
C SER A 5 52.63 33.19 -7.64
N ASN A 6 52.81 32.09 -8.35
CA ASN A 6 51.93 31.63 -9.39
C ASN A 6 50.70 30.96 -8.76
N GLY A 7 49.54 31.60 -8.88
CA GLY A 7 48.28 31.01 -8.64
C GLY A 7 47.85 30.14 -9.83
N THR A 8 47.76 28.84 -9.64
CA THR A 8 47.15 27.93 -10.61
C THR A 8 45.63 27.82 -10.30
N ASN A 9 44.87 28.31 -11.22
CA ASN A 9 43.41 28.18 -11.28
C ASN A 9 43.03 26.74 -11.68
N PRO A 10 42.24 26.00 -10.91
CA PRO A 10 41.70 24.71 -11.36
C PRO A 10 40.28 24.87 -11.90
N ALA A 11 40.15 25.56 -13.01
CA ALA A 11 38.89 25.57 -13.76
C ALA A 11 39.08 24.81 -15.07
N ASN A 12 38.88 23.54 -15.08
CA ASN A 12 38.30 22.81 -16.20
C ASN A 12 38.11 21.33 -15.85
N ARG A 13 37.03 21.03 -15.14
CA ARG A 13 36.51 19.66 -15.17
C ARG A 13 35.59 19.55 -16.38
N THR A 14 36.12 19.13 -17.46
CA THR A 14 35.36 18.66 -18.62
C THR A 14 34.53 17.45 -18.20
N ASN A 15 33.23 17.63 -18.08
CA ASN A 15 32.25 16.55 -17.97
C ASN A 15 32.12 15.88 -19.35
N GLY A 16 33.05 15.05 -19.68
CA GLY A 16 32.96 14.09 -20.77
C GLY A 16 32.94 12.70 -20.16
N THR A 17 31.79 12.26 -19.65
CA THR A 17 31.63 10.85 -19.29
C THR A 17 31.00 10.11 -20.47
N ASP A 18 31.83 9.78 -21.43
CA ASP A 18 31.66 8.55 -22.21
C ASP A 18 31.90 7.37 -21.25
N ARG A 19 30.93 7.04 -20.44
CA ARG A 19 30.90 5.78 -19.68
C ARG A 19 30.51 4.72 -20.69
N GLY A 20 31.52 4.06 -21.23
CA GLY A 20 31.36 2.86 -22.03
C GLY A 20 30.31 1.94 -21.43
N LYS A 21 29.59 1.18 -22.28
CA LYS A 21 28.54 0.20 -21.92
C LYS A 21 29.06 -0.74 -20.84
N GLY A 22 28.92 -0.31 -19.58
CA GLY A 22 29.34 -1.06 -18.41
C GLY A 22 28.39 -2.21 -18.15
N THR A 23 28.94 -3.35 -17.79
CA THR A 23 28.24 -4.56 -17.32
C THR A 23 27.60 -4.39 -15.92
N GLY A 24 27.48 -3.16 -15.41
CA GLY A 24 26.96 -2.85 -14.09
C GLY A 24 25.44 -2.67 -14.05
N PRO A 25 24.85 -2.55 -12.84
CA PRO A 25 23.44 -2.27 -12.67
C PRO A 25 23.02 -0.97 -13.38
N VAL A 26 21.79 -0.96 -13.92
CA VAL A 26 21.22 0.20 -14.59
C VAL A 26 19.91 0.62 -13.91
N THR A 27 19.57 1.91 -14.01
CA THR A 27 18.25 2.41 -13.59
C THR A 27 17.49 2.96 -14.80
N ARG A 28 16.16 2.82 -14.76
CA ARG A 28 15.24 3.42 -15.74
C ARG A 28 14.22 4.34 -15.06
N LEU A 29 14.38 4.62 -13.76
CA LEU A 29 13.42 5.41 -13.01
C LEU A 29 13.59 6.90 -13.20
N CYS A 30 14.84 7.36 -13.15
CA CYS A 30 15.16 8.77 -13.23
C CYS A 30 16.55 8.96 -13.83
N ALA A 31 16.69 9.97 -14.67
CA ALA A 31 17.95 10.55 -15.08
C ALA A 31 17.93 12.05 -14.79
N HIS A 32 19.10 12.63 -14.44
CA HIS A 32 19.24 14.06 -14.21
C HIS A 32 20.51 14.58 -14.87
N HIS A 33 20.44 15.82 -15.30
CA HIS A 33 21.56 16.56 -15.86
C HIS A 33 21.49 18.03 -15.40
N LEU A 34 22.44 18.85 -15.81
CA LEU A 34 22.59 20.22 -15.29
C LEU A 34 21.32 21.08 -15.42
N THR A 35 20.53 20.89 -16.45
CA THR A 35 19.36 21.73 -16.79
C THR A 35 18.04 20.99 -16.83
N GLY A 36 18.00 19.69 -16.49
CA GLY A 36 16.77 18.92 -16.57
C GLY A 36 16.81 17.59 -15.83
N MET A 37 15.65 16.99 -15.75
CA MET A 37 15.42 15.71 -15.11
C MET A 37 14.34 14.93 -15.89
N SER A 38 14.55 13.65 -16.09
CA SER A 38 13.56 12.77 -16.72
C SER A 38 13.12 11.68 -15.75
N TYR A 39 11.82 11.44 -15.70
CA TYR A 39 11.25 10.26 -15.06
C TYR A 39 10.90 9.25 -16.15
N ARG A 40 11.60 8.11 -16.16
CA ARG A 40 11.60 7.18 -17.30
C ARG A 40 11.93 7.94 -18.59
N ASP A 41 11.02 7.98 -19.56
CA ASP A 41 11.22 8.61 -20.86
C ASP A 41 10.54 9.99 -20.98
N ALA A 42 9.97 10.53 -19.88
CA ALA A 42 9.25 11.81 -19.84
C ALA A 42 10.10 12.89 -19.16
N ASP A 43 10.17 14.08 -19.75
CA ASP A 43 10.80 15.23 -19.13
C ASP A 43 9.95 15.71 -17.95
N LEU A 44 10.58 15.85 -16.77
CA LEU A 44 9.88 16.24 -15.56
C LEU A 44 9.28 17.65 -15.68
N VAL A 45 10.02 18.58 -16.24
CA VAL A 45 9.64 20.00 -16.32
C VAL A 45 8.66 20.24 -17.46
N GLU A 46 8.99 19.71 -18.64
CA GLU A 46 8.19 20.00 -19.85
C GLU A 46 6.97 19.09 -20.00
N ASP A 47 7.02 17.84 -19.51
CA ASP A 47 5.95 16.87 -19.76
C ASP A 47 5.09 16.57 -18.53
N LEU A 48 5.64 16.66 -17.31
CA LEU A 48 4.97 16.16 -16.12
C LEU A 48 4.44 17.25 -15.19
N ILE A 49 5.26 18.23 -14.81
CA ILE A 49 4.87 19.27 -13.85
C ILE A 49 3.70 20.10 -14.39
N GLY A 50 2.58 20.07 -13.64
CA GLY A 50 1.37 20.80 -13.99
C GLY A 50 0.56 20.23 -15.16
N LYS A 51 0.99 19.10 -15.75
CA LYS A 51 0.34 18.45 -16.90
C LYS A 51 -0.17 17.04 -16.59
N THR A 52 0.36 16.41 -15.57
CA THR A 52 -0.02 15.06 -15.15
C THR A 52 -0.40 15.02 -13.67
N THR A 53 -1.19 14.03 -13.30
CA THR A 53 -1.55 13.78 -11.90
C THR A 53 -0.49 12.93 -11.19
N PHE A 54 -0.50 12.96 -9.85
CA PHE A 54 0.35 12.08 -9.04
C PHE A 54 0.11 10.59 -9.39
N THR A 55 -1.14 10.19 -9.58
CA THR A 55 -1.52 8.80 -9.89
C THR A 55 -1.00 8.36 -11.26
N GLU A 56 -1.01 9.25 -12.27
CA GLU A 56 -0.42 8.97 -13.58
C GLU A 56 1.08 8.69 -13.48
N VAL A 57 1.80 9.56 -12.77
CA VAL A 57 3.25 9.41 -12.57
C VAL A 57 3.56 8.17 -11.74
N LEU A 58 2.82 7.93 -10.64
CA LEU A 58 2.95 6.72 -9.82
C LEU A 58 2.78 5.45 -10.66
N PHE A 59 1.72 5.38 -11.45
CA PHE A 59 1.44 4.23 -12.30
C PHE A 59 2.55 4.00 -13.33
N MET A 60 2.99 5.06 -14.00
CA MET A 60 4.10 5.02 -14.96
C MET A 60 5.40 4.56 -14.29
N GLN A 61 5.72 5.06 -13.11
CA GLN A 61 6.94 4.67 -12.39
C GLN A 61 6.94 3.20 -11.97
N ILE A 62 5.79 2.66 -11.55
CA ILE A 62 5.67 1.25 -11.13
C ILE A 62 5.64 0.31 -12.34
N THR A 63 4.85 0.62 -13.36
CA THR A 63 4.56 -0.30 -14.47
C THR A 63 5.48 -0.11 -15.69
N GLY A 64 6.09 1.05 -15.83
CA GLY A 64 6.87 1.40 -17.02
C GLY A 64 6.04 1.77 -18.23
N ARG A 65 4.71 1.88 -18.11
CA ARG A 65 3.80 2.23 -19.20
C ARG A 65 2.94 3.45 -18.84
N LYS A 66 2.46 4.16 -19.85
CA LYS A 66 1.48 5.22 -19.65
C LYS A 66 0.14 4.63 -19.20
N ALA A 67 -0.50 5.27 -18.23
CA ALA A 67 -1.82 4.85 -17.75
C ALA A 67 -2.91 5.15 -18.79
N ARG A 68 -3.85 4.22 -18.95
CA ARG A 68 -5.12 4.46 -19.61
C ARG A 68 -6.08 5.15 -18.61
N PRO A 69 -7.13 5.83 -19.09
CA PRO A 69 -8.13 6.43 -18.19
C PRO A 69 -8.72 5.42 -17.19
N VAL A 70 -8.96 4.18 -17.63
CA VAL A 70 -9.46 3.11 -16.74
C VAL A 70 -8.47 2.73 -15.67
N ASP A 71 -7.16 2.66 -16.00
CA ASP A 71 -6.12 2.36 -15.03
C ASP A 71 -6.11 3.38 -13.89
N LEU A 72 -6.25 4.66 -14.21
CA LEU A 72 -6.29 5.76 -13.23
C LEU A 72 -7.53 5.67 -12.34
N ARG A 73 -8.71 5.47 -12.92
CA ARG A 73 -9.95 5.33 -12.13
C ARG A 73 -9.86 4.20 -11.12
N ILE A 74 -9.31 3.05 -11.53
CA ILE A 74 -9.14 1.89 -10.64
C ILE A 74 -8.08 2.17 -9.57
N VAL A 75 -6.92 2.72 -9.94
CA VAL A 75 -5.87 3.04 -8.97
C VAL A 75 -6.34 4.06 -7.95
N ASP A 76 -7.00 5.15 -8.38
CA ASP A 76 -7.54 6.16 -7.46
C ASP A 76 -8.59 5.56 -6.53
N ALA A 77 -9.50 4.72 -7.03
CA ALA A 77 -10.49 4.04 -6.19
C ALA A 77 -9.82 3.13 -5.13
N VAL A 78 -8.76 2.42 -5.50
CA VAL A 78 -7.95 1.62 -4.58
C VAL A 78 -7.27 2.50 -3.53
N LEU A 79 -6.59 3.57 -3.94
CA LEU A 79 -5.89 4.47 -3.03
C LEU A 79 -6.84 5.15 -2.05
N VAL A 80 -7.98 5.66 -2.53
CA VAL A 80 -9.00 6.28 -1.66
C VAL A 80 -9.56 5.27 -0.65
N THR A 81 -9.80 4.02 -1.07
CA THR A 81 -10.34 2.97 -0.19
C THR A 81 -9.37 2.58 0.94
N LEU A 82 -8.06 2.60 0.68
CA LEU A 82 -7.04 2.15 1.62
C LEU A 82 -6.47 3.27 2.50
N MET A 83 -6.79 4.53 2.19
CA MET A 83 -6.20 5.71 2.82
C MET A 83 -6.45 5.73 4.33
N GLU A 84 -7.70 5.49 4.76
CA GLU A 84 -8.11 5.66 6.14
C GLU A 84 -8.99 4.51 6.63
N HIS A 85 -8.89 4.19 7.93
CA HIS A 85 -9.73 3.19 8.60
C HIS A 85 -9.85 3.43 10.12
N GLY A 86 -9.82 4.68 10.56
CA GLY A 86 -9.92 5.06 11.97
C GLY A 86 -8.66 4.72 12.78
N LEU A 87 -8.82 4.65 14.10
CA LEU A 87 -7.73 4.42 15.05
C LEU A 87 -7.25 2.96 15.04
N THR A 88 -6.75 2.53 13.90
CA THR A 88 -6.06 1.24 13.73
C THR A 88 -4.69 1.27 14.41
N PRO A 89 -4.03 0.11 14.63
CA PRO A 89 -2.67 0.07 15.17
C PRO A 89 -1.69 0.98 14.45
N SER A 90 -1.83 1.14 13.12
CA SER A 90 -1.03 2.05 12.31
C SER A 90 -1.23 3.52 12.69
N ALA A 91 -2.48 3.96 12.82
CA ALA A 91 -2.82 5.33 13.21
C ALA A 91 -2.41 5.61 14.67
N ILE A 92 -2.68 4.67 15.59
CA ILE A 92 -2.30 4.78 17.00
C ILE A 92 -0.78 4.93 17.13
N ALA A 93 0.01 4.08 16.45
CA ALA A 93 1.47 4.17 16.47
C ALA A 93 1.95 5.54 15.99
N THR A 94 1.39 6.06 14.88
CA THR A 94 1.73 7.39 14.37
C THR A 94 1.45 8.49 15.40
N ARG A 95 0.27 8.50 16.01
CA ARG A 95 -0.13 9.52 16.99
C ARG A 95 0.75 9.48 18.26
N LEU A 96 1.05 8.28 18.78
CA LEU A 96 1.90 8.12 19.97
C LEU A 96 3.35 8.54 19.71
N ILE A 97 3.90 8.20 18.55
CA ILE A 97 5.26 8.64 18.19
C ILE A 97 5.29 10.16 17.96
N TYR A 98 4.29 10.72 17.26
CA TYR A 98 4.21 12.15 17.06
C TYR A 98 4.06 12.93 18.38
N MET A 99 3.22 12.46 19.31
CA MET A 99 3.10 13.03 20.65
C MET A 99 4.46 13.08 21.38
N SER A 100 5.29 12.04 21.23
CA SER A 100 6.58 11.93 21.92
C SER A 100 7.71 12.68 21.21
N ALA A 101 7.62 12.89 19.89
CA ALA A 101 8.65 13.52 19.06
C ALA A 101 8.00 14.36 17.95
N PRO A 102 7.36 15.49 18.29
CA PRO A 102 6.58 16.31 17.33
C PRO A 102 7.44 16.92 16.22
N GLU A 103 8.75 17.07 16.43
CA GLU A 103 9.70 17.52 15.42
C GLU A 103 10.01 16.46 14.36
N ASN A 104 9.63 15.21 14.59
CA ASN A 104 9.95 14.05 13.73
C ASN A 104 8.69 13.48 13.05
N LEU A 105 8.02 14.29 12.24
CA LEU A 105 6.83 13.89 11.49
C LEU A 105 7.07 12.62 10.66
N GLN A 106 8.19 12.56 9.93
CA GLN A 106 8.53 11.40 9.09
C GLN A 106 8.73 10.13 9.91
N GLY A 107 9.28 10.22 11.12
CA GLY A 107 9.43 9.10 12.04
C GLY A 107 8.08 8.58 12.54
N ALA A 108 7.14 9.49 12.85
CA ALA A 108 5.79 9.14 13.23
C ALA A 108 5.04 8.40 12.11
N VAL A 109 5.10 8.91 10.88
CA VAL A 109 4.51 8.25 9.70
C VAL A 109 5.18 6.89 9.44
N ALA A 110 6.51 6.82 9.52
CA ALA A 110 7.25 5.57 9.33
C ALA A 110 6.84 4.50 10.36
N ALA A 111 6.69 4.85 11.65
CA ALA A 111 6.24 3.95 12.68
C ALA A 111 4.83 3.39 12.39
N GLY A 112 3.91 4.24 11.94
CA GLY A 112 2.60 3.80 11.49
C GLY A 112 2.64 2.86 10.28
N LEU A 113 3.51 3.13 9.31
CA LEU A 113 3.68 2.27 8.14
C LEU A 113 4.27 0.90 8.49
N MET A 114 5.12 0.80 9.50
CA MET A 114 5.63 -0.50 10.01
C MET A 114 4.51 -1.42 10.50
N ALA A 115 3.37 -0.86 10.94
CA ALA A 115 2.19 -1.63 11.31
C ALA A 115 1.33 -2.09 10.12
N VAL A 116 1.68 -1.69 8.89
CA VAL A 116 1.06 -2.17 7.64
C VAL A 116 1.62 -3.56 7.30
N GLY A 117 1.29 -4.53 8.13
CA GLY A 117 1.86 -5.88 8.10
C GLY A 117 0.93 -6.94 7.51
N SER A 118 1.38 -8.19 7.59
CA SER A 118 0.71 -9.35 6.98
C SER A 118 -0.64 -9.70 7.60
N SER A 119 -0.87 -9.31 8.88
CA SER A 119 -2.12 -9.62 9.59
C SER A 119 -3.33 -8.84 9.09
N PHE A 120 -3.12 -7.68 8.47
CA PHE A 120 -4.19 -6.83 7.96
C PHE A 120 -4.10 -6.62 6.45
N VAL A 121 -3.07 -5.94 5.98
CA VAL A 121 -2.94 -5.50 4.57
C VAL A 121 -2.27 -6.56 3.69
N GLY A 122 -1.38 -7.38 4.24
CA GLY A 122 -0.69 -8.47 3.51
C GLY A 122 -1.62 -9.60 3.03
N THR A 123 -2.87 -9.62 3.47
CA THR A 123 -3.89 -10.53 2.93
C THR A 123 -4.16 -10.26 1.45
N MET A 124 -3.93 -9.04 0.94
CA MET A 124 -4.05 -8.66 -0.47
C MET A 124 -3.11 -9.47 -1.37
N GLU A 125 -1.81 -9.52 -1.04
CA GLU A 125 -0.83 -10.28 -1.81
C GLU A 125 -1.11 -11.78 -1.77
N ASN A 126 -1.53 -12.29 -0.60
CA ASN A 126 -1.89 -13.69 -0.46
C ASN A 126 -3.14 -14.02 -1.28
N CYS A 127 -4.16 -13.15 -1.29
CA CYS A 127 -5.33 -13.28 -2.14
C CYS A 127 -4.93 -13.28 -3.61
N SER A 128 -4.13 -12.31 -4.06
CA SER A 128 -3.66 -12.24 -5.45
C SER A 128 -3.01 -13.54 -5.91
N ARG A 129 -2.14 -14.17 -5.10
CA ARG A 129 -1.54 -15.46 -5.44
C ARG A 129 -2.57 -16.58 -5.63
N LEU A 130 -3.65 -16.56 -4.84
CA LEU A 130 -4.75 -17.51 -5.00
C LEU A 130 -5.51 -17.25 -6.30
N LEU A 131 -5.76 -15.97 -6.63
CA LEU A 131 -6.41 -15.60 -7.89
C LEU A 131 -5.56 -15.99 -9.10
N ASP A 132 -4.24 -15.81 -9.04
CA ASP A 132 -3.32 -16.25 -10.10
C ASP A 132 -3.42 -17.76 -10.32
N ARG A 133 -3.39 -18.58 -9.27
CA ARG A 133 -3.57 -20.02 -9.35
C ARG A 133 -4.89 -20.41 -10.02
N ILE A 134 -6.00 -19.72 -9.67
CA ILE A 134 -7.32 -20.00 -10.25
C ILE A 134 -7.36 -19.61 -11.73
N LYS A 135 -6.75 -18.49 -12.12
CA LYS A 135 -6.68 -18.05 -13.52
C LYS A 135 -5.88 -19.02 -14.39
N ASP A 136 -4.82 -19.60 -13.84
CA ASP A 136 -3.90 -20.47 -14.57
C ASP A 136 -4.37 -21.95 -14.59
N ALA A 137 -5.41 -22.28 -13.81
CA ALA A 137 -5.91 -23.63 -13.70
C ALA A 137 -6.73 -24.05 -14.93
N ALA A 138 -6.60 -25.32 -15.33
CA ALA A 138 -7.44 -25.91 -16.39
C ALA A 138 -8.93 -25.95 -16.02
N ASP A 139 -9.23 -26.14 -14.73
CA ASP A 139 -10.56 -26.01 -14.13
C ASP A 139 -10.51 -25.02 -12.96
N PRO A 140 -10.83 -23.74 -13.19
CA PRO A 140 -10.82 -22.71 -12.18
C PRO A 140 -11.72 -23.01 -10.98
N ARG A 141 -12.86 -23.70 -11.19
CA ARG A 141 -13.78 -24.03 -10.10
C ARG A 141 -13.20 -25.13 -9.21
N ALA A 142 -12.65 -26.19 -9.79
CA ALA A 142 -12.01 -27.27 -9.03
C ALA A 142 -10.84 -26.71 -8.20
N GLU A 143 -9.99 -25.86 -8.78
CA GLU A 143 -8.88 -25.21 -8.07
C GLU A 143 -9.38 -24.34 -6.90
N ALA A 144 -10.42 -23.54 -7.10
CA ALA A 144 -11.00 -22.71 -6.05
C ALA A 144 -11.57 -23.54 -4.89
N LEU A 145 -12.22 -24.68 -5.20
CA LEU A 145 -12.72 -25.62 -4.18
C LEU A 145 -11.59 -26.26 -3.38
N ASP A 146 -10.51 -26.65 -4.04
CA ASP A 146 -9.35 -27.25 -3.38
C ASP A 146 -8.65 -26.25 -2.47
N ILE A 147 -8.51 -24.99 -2.92
CA ILE A 147 -8.02 -23.87 -2.08
C ILE A 147 -8.90 -23.68 -0.86
N ALA A 148 -10.23 -23.62 -1.03
CA ALA A 148 -11.17 -23.39 0.07
C ALA A 148 -11.15 -24.55 1.09
N ARG A 149 -11.11 -25.80 0.62
CA ARG A 149 -11.02 -27.01 1.46
C ARG A 149 -9.73 -27.05 2.25
N ALA A 150 -8.58 -26.75 1.62
CA ALA A 150 -7.28 -26.72 2.27
C ALA A 150 -7.25 -25.69 3.42
N HIS A 151 -7.72 -24.44 3.18
CA HIS A 151 -7.78 -23.43 4.22
C HIS A 151 -8.68 -23.83 5.38
N ARG A 152 -9.84 -24.45 5.09
CA ARG A 152 -10.75 -24.95 6.13
C ARG A 152 -10.14 -26.07 6.95
N ALA A 153 -9.50 -27.08 6.31
CA ALA A 153 -8.87 -28.19 6.98
C ALA A 153 -7.75 -27.76 7.92
N GLU A 154 -6.96 -26.76 7.51
CA GLU A 154 -5.86 -26.20 8.28
C GLU A 154 -6.30 -25.10 9.25
N LYS A 155 -7.61 -24.79 9.33
CA LYS A 155 -8.17 -23.70 10.15
C LYS A 155 -7.51 -22.34 9.90
N ARG A 156 -7.04 -22.11 8.68
CA ARG A 156 -6.46 -20.85 8.25
C ARG A 156 -7.52 -19.91 7.71
N ALA A 157 -7.40 -18.60 8.05
CA ALA A 157 -8.25 -17.58 7.46
C ALA A 157 -8.05 -17.53 5.93
N MET A 158 -9.15 -17.35 5.17
CA MET A 158 -9.08 -17.16 3.73
C MET A 158 -8.64 -15.71 3.43
N PRO A 159 -7.50 -15.51 2.74
CA PRO A 159 -7.04 -14.17 2.38
C PRO A 159 -8.06 -13.45 1.47
N GLY A 160 -8.39 -12.21 1.79
CA GLY A 160 -9.37 -11.42 1.03
C GLY A 160 -10.82 -11.66 1.42
N PHE A 161 -11.07 -12.46 2.48
CA PHE A 161 -12.42 -12.80 2.94
C PHE A 161 -12.60 -12.57 4.44
N GLY A 162 -13.86 -12.34 4.82
CA GLY A 162 -14.26 -12.09 6.20
C GLY A 162 -13.98 -10.66 6.65
N HIS A 163 -14.88 -10.13 7.49
CA HIS A 163 -14.73 -8.85 8.15
C HIS A 163 -15.37 -8.88 9.54
N HIS A 164 -14.75 -8.21 10.53
CA HIS A 164 -15.28 -8.22 11.91
C HIS A 164 -16.53 -7.34 12.06
N LEU A 165 -16.62 -6.24 11.29
CA LEU A 165 -17.73 -5.28 11.35
C LEU A 165 -18.73 -5.46 10.20
N HIS A 166 -18.24 -5.50 8.95
CA HIS A 166 -19.11 -5.47 7.77
C HIS A 166 -19.74 -6.83 7.52
N LYS A 167 -21.07 -6.88 7.59
CA LYS A 167 -21.92 -8.06 7.34
C LYS A 167 -23.28 -7.62 6.77
N PRO A 168 -23.90 -8.37 5.85
CA PRO A 168 -23.38 -9.60 5.25
C PRO A 168 -22.19 -9.38 4.34
N ASP A 169 -22.04 -8.17 3.76
CA ASP A 169 -21.03 -7.79 2.80
C ASP A 169 -20.27 -6.53 3.21
N ASP A 170 -19.04 -6.41 2.72
CA ASP A 170 -18.23 -5.19 2.85
C ASP A 170 -18.63 -4.19 1.74
N PRO A 171 -19.26 -3.05 2.05
CA PRO A 171 -19.73 -2.10 1.04
C PRO A 171 -18.61 -1.54 0.17
N ARG A 172 -17.38 -1.50 0.67
CA ARG A 172 -16.21 -1.07 -0.09
C ARG A 172 -15.86 -2.10 -1.17
N ALA A 173 -15.89 -3.40 -0.81
CA ALA A 173 -15.62 -4.48 -1.75
C ALA A 173 -16.67 -4.53 -2.86
N ILE A 174 -17.96 -4.40 -2.51
CA ILE A 174 -19.04 -4.30 -3.51
C ILE A 174 -18.75 -3.16 -4.48
N LYS A 175 -18.54 -1.94 -3.95
CA LYS A 175 -18.35 -0.76 -4.80
C LYS A 175 -17.13 -0.86 -5.71
N LEU A 176 -16.03 -1.43 -5.24
CA LEU A 176 -14.82 -1.64 -6.04
C LEU A 176 -15.06 -2.67 -7.15
N LEU A 177 -15.73 -3.77 -6.84
CA LEU A 177 -16.03 -4.81 -7.84
C LEU A 177 -17.02 -4.30 -8.89
N ASP A 178 -18.09 -3.60 -8.48
CA ASP A 178 -19.04 -2.96 -9.41
C ASP A 178 -18.33 -1.98 -10.35
N LEU A 179 -17.39 -1.18 -9.81
CA LEU A 179 -16.59 -0.27 -10.62
C LEU A 179 -15.78 -1.03 -11.68
N ALA A 180 -15.11 -2.12 -11.30
CA ALA A 180 -14.32 -2.90 -12.24
C ALA A 180 -15.18 -3.64 -13.27
N GLU A 181 -16.32 -4.19 -12.86
CA GLU A 181 -17.26 -4.91 -13.74
C GLU A 181 -17.95 -3.99 -14.74
N ALA A 182 -18.08 -2.69 -14.41
CA ALA A 182 -18.63 -1.68 -15.33
C ALA A 182 -17.64 -1.19 -16.39
N GLU A 183 -16.35 -1.55 -16.28
CA GLU A 183 -15.31 -1.06 -17.21
C GLU A 183 -15.07 -2.05 -18.35
N PRO A 184 -15.54 -1.76 -19.57
CA PRO A 184 -15.42 -2.69 -20.71
C PRO A 184 -13.99 -2.88 -21.20
N GLU A 185 -13.06 -2.00 -20.79
CA GLU A 185 -11.64 -2.08 -21.13
C GLU A 185 -10.87 -3.06 -20.25
N LEU A 186 -11.45 -3.56 -19.15
CA LEU A 186 -10.86 -4.57 -18.30
C LEU A 186 -11.23 -5.97 -18.79
N THR A 187 -10.31 -6.92 -18.64
CA THR A 187 -10.55 -8.31 -19.06
C THR A 187 -11.51 -9.02 -18.11
N GLY A 188 -11.64 -8.55 -16.88
CA GLY A 188 -12.44 -9.15 -15.82
C GLY A 188 -11.93 -10.51 -15.33
N THR A 189 -10.71 -10.90 -15.69
CA THR A 189 -10.18 -12.25 -15.36
C THR A 189 -9.90 -12.40 -13.86
N SER A 190 -9.31 -11.42 -13.23
CA SER A 190 -9.02 -11.46 -11.79
C SER A 190 -10.30 -11.30 -10.96
N VAL A 191 -11.24 -10.47 -11.42
CA VAL A 191 -12.57 -10.32 -10.77
C VAL A 191 -13.35 -11.63 -10.85
N ARG A 192 -13.38 -12.31 -12.02
CA ARG A 192 -14.00 -13.62 -12.16
C ARG A 192 -13.35 -14.66 -11.27
N ALA A 193 -12.02 -14.68 -11.17
CA ALA A 193 -11.30 -15.60 -10.28
C ALA A 193 -11.69 -15.36 -8.81
N LEU A 194 -11.83 -14.10 -8.38
CA LEU A 194 -12.30 -13.76 -7.03
C LEU A 194 -13.75 -14.21 -6.80
N ARG A 195 -14.65 -14.00 -7.77
CA ARG A 195 -16.05 -14.47 -7.69
C ARG A 195 -16.11 -16.02 -7.63
N THR A 196 -15.27 -16.71 -8.41
CA THR A 196 -15.17 -18.16 -8.37
C THR A 196 -14.67 -18.66 -7.02
N LEU A 197 -13.65 -17.99 -6.46
CA LEU A 197 -13.16 -18.31 -5.12
C LEU A 197 -14.22 -18.05 -4.05
N ALA A 198 -14.99 -16.96 -4.16
CA ALA A 198 -16.06 -16.63 -3.21
C ALA A 198 -17.15 -17.72 -3.19
N ALA A 199 -17.60 -18.18 -4.36
CA ALA A 199 -18.55 -19.27 -4.46
C ALA A 199 -18.04 -20.56 -3.82
N ALA A 200 -16.77 -20.90 -4.05
CA ALA A 200 -16.14 -22.07 -3.43
C ALA A 200 -15.98 -21.93 -1.91
N VAL A 201 -15.65 -20.74 -1.42
CA VAL A 201 -15.56 -20.46 0.02
C VAL A 201 -16.91 -20.61 0.70
N ASP A 202 -17.98 -20.07 0.11
CA ASP A 202 -19.36 -20.19 0.62
C ASP A 202 -19.83 -21.65 0.63
N GLU A 203 -19.59 -22.40 -0.46
CA GLU A 203 -19.90 -23.82 -0.57
C GLU A 203 -19.19 -24.64 0.54
N VAL A 204 -17.90 -24.45 0.70
CA VAL A 204 -17.11 -25.17 1.71
C VAL A 204 -17.44 -24.73 3.14
N ALA A 205 -17.76 -23.46 3.36
CA ALA A 205 -18.15 -22.95 4.68
C ALA A 205 -19.58 -23.34 5.08
N GLY A 206 -20.45 -23.63 4.11
CA GLY A 206 -21.89 -23.85 4.32
C GLY A 206 -22.65 -22.58 4.70
N ARG A 207 -22.05 -21.41 4.45
CA ARG A 207 -22.63 -20.09 4.71
C ARG A 207 -21.86 -19.02 3.93
N HIS A 208 -22.49 -17.86 3.75
CA HIS A 208 -21.84 -16.74 3.11
C HIS A 208 -20.65 -16.19 3.93
N ILE A 209 -19.53 -15.95 3.27
CA ILE A 209 -18.33 -15.31 3.79
C ILE A 209 -18.02 -14.11 2.90
N THR A 210 -18.15 -12.92 3.46
CA THR A 210 -17.98 -11.67 2.70
C THR A 210 -16.60 -11.56 2.07
N ILE A 211 -16.54 -11.06 0.82
CA ILE A 211 -15.29 -10.54 0.24
C ILE A 211 -15.00 -9.22 0.96
N ASN A 212 -13.81 -9.05 1.49
CA ASN A 212 -13.41 -7.78 2.12
C ASN A 212 -12.67 -6.86 1.14
N ALA A 213 -12.41 -5.62 1.57
CA ALA A 213 -11.75 -4.62 0.73
C ALA A 213 -10.41 -5.10 0.16
N THR A 214 -9.59 -5.87 0.93
CA THR A 214 -8.28 -6.33 0.45
C THR A 214 -8.41 -7.40 -0.64
N GLY A 215 -9.47 -8.21 -0.61
CA GLY A 215 -9.79 -9.17 -1.67
C GLY A 215 -10.19 -8.47 -2.97
N ALA A 216 -11.09 -7.48 -2.88
CA ALA A 216 -11.48 -6.66 -4.03
C ALA A 216 -10.27 -5.91 -4.63
N VAL A 217 -9.45 -5.28 -3.79
CA VAL A 217 -8.24 -4.57 -4.23
C VAL A 217 -7.26 -5.51 -4.92
N ALA A 218 -7.06 -6.75 -4.41
CA ALA A 218 -6.19 -7.73 -5.07
C ALA A 218 -6.68 -8.06 -6.48
N ALA A 219 -8.00 -8.23 -6.67
CA ALA A 219 -8.57 -8.47 -8.00
C ALA A 219 -8.39 -7.25 -8.91
N LEU A 220 -8.70 -6.05 -8.44
CA LEU A 220 -8.59 -4.82 -9.23
C LEU A 220 -7.15 -4.55 -9.68
N LEU A 221 -6.18 -4.63 -8.78
CA LEU A 221 -4.77 -4.47 -9.14
C LEU A 221 -4.28 -5.58 -10.09
N GLY A 222 -4.82 -6.80 -9.94
CA GLY A 222 -4.58 -7.90 -10.85
C GLY A 222 -5.10 -7.64 -12.27
N GLU A 223 -6.27 -6.98 -12.44
CA GLU A 223 -6.78 -6.55 -13.75
C GLU A 223 -5.84 -5.54 -14.45
N LEU A 224 -5.16 -4.72 -13.66
CA LEU A 224 -4.20 -3.74 -14.18
C LEU A 224 -2.81 -4.35 -14.49
N GLY A 225 -2.62 -5.64 -14.20
CA GLY A 225 -1.34 -6.32 -14.36
C GLY A 225 -0.28 -5.87 -13.35
N ILE A 226 -0.68 -5.36 -12.19
CA ILE A 226 0.26 -5.00 -11.13
C ILE A 226 0.83 -6.30 -10.54
N PRO A 227 2.17 -6.46 -10.50
CA PRO A 227 2.78 -7.64 -9.90
C PRO A 227 2.38 -7.81 -8.43
N THR A 228 2.01 -9.02 -8.04
CA THR A 228 1.57 -9.35 -6.68
C THR A 228 2.51 -8.81 -5.60
N ALA A 229 3.82 -8.91 -5.81
CA ALA A 229 4.84 -8.42 -4.86
C ALA A 229 4.83 -6.89 -4.66
N LEU A 230 4.21 -6.12 -5.56
CA LEU A 230 4.11 -4.66 -5.49
C LEU A 230 2.76 -4.17 -5.01
N MET A 231 1.74 -5.04 -4.89
CA MET A 231 0.39 -4.62 -4.52
C MET A 231 0.33 -3.93 -3.15
N ARG A 232 1.10 -4.42 -2.16
CA ARG A 232 1.20 -3.77 -0.84
C ARG A 232 1.74 -2.35 -0.94
N GLY A 233 2.56 -2.04 -1.94
CA GLY A 233 3.06 -0.69 -2.18
C GLY A 233 1.94 0.34 -2.35
N PHE A 234 0.84 -0.02 -3.00
CA PHE A 234 -0.33 0.86 -3.11
C PHE A 234 -0.97 1.14 -1.75
N ALA A 235 -1.08 0.12 -0.91
CA ALA A 235 -1.58 0.32 0.45
C ALA A 235 -0.63 1.17 1.32
N VAL A 236 0.68 1.00 1.17
CA VAL A 236 1.69 1.80 1.89
C VAL A 236 1.61 3.27 1.45
N ILE A 237 1.56 3.55 0.14
CA ILE A 237 1.46 4.91 -0.39
C ILE A 237 0.16 5.58 0.08
N SER A 238 -0.95 4.89 -0.05
CA SER A 238 -2.26 5.39 0.39
C SER A 238 -2.30 5.64 1.88
N ARG A 239 -1.86 4.68 2.69
CA ARG A 239 -1.82 4.81 4.16
C ARG A 239 -0.88 5.91 4.61
N ALA A 240 0.23 6.18 3.92
CA ALA A 240 1.12 7.28 4.25
C ALA A 240 0.36 8.63 4.23
N ALA A 241 -0.49 8.86 3.24
CA ALA A 241 -1.33 10.07 3.17
C ALA A 241 -2.31 10.14 4.36
N GLY A 242 -2.99 9.03 4.69
CA GLY A 242 -3.87 8.96 5.86
C GLY A 242 -3.13 9.21 7.19
N LEU A 243 -1.90 8.71 7.32
CA LEU A 243 -1.10 8.94 8.53
C LEU A 243 -0.64 10.41 8.66
N VAL A 244 -0.38 11.10 7.56
CA VAL A 244 -0.14 12.55 7.60
C VAL A 244 -1.39 13.30 8.06
N ALA A 245 -2.58 12.86 7.63
CA ALA A 245 -3.84 13.43 8.14
C ALA A 245 -4.03 13.17 9.64
N HIS A 246 -3.66 11.98 10.15
CA HIS A 246 -3.65 11.70 11.59
C HIS A 246 -2.69 12.61 12.36
N VAL A 247 -1.53 12.95 11.80
CA VAL A 247 -0.60 13.91 12.41
C VAL A 247 -1.22 15.32 12.44
N ALA A 248 -1.87 15.74 11.34
CA ALA A 248 -2.55 17.03 11.29
C ALA A 248 -3.66 17.13 12.35
N GLU A 249 -4.48 16.10 12.48
CA GLU A 249 -5.54 16.05 13.50
C GLU A 249 -4.95 15.98 14.92
N GLU A 250 -3.83 15.30 15.13
CA GLU A 250 -3.16 15.26 16.45
C GLU A 250 -2.63 16.63 16.89
N GLN A 251 -2.30 17.50 15.93
CA GLN A 251 -1.93 18.90 16.22
C GLN A 251 -3.12 19.75 16.68
N GLU A 252 -4.31 19.48 16.13
CA GLU A 252 -5.53 20.24 16.43
C GLU A 252 -6.29 19.66 17.62
N SER A 253 -6.37 18.35 17.70
CA SER A 253 -7.11 17.58 18.70
C SER A 253 -6.27 16.40 19.20
N PRO A 254 -5.32 16.64 20.12
CA PRO A 254 -4.41 15.63 20.63
C PRO A 254 -5.14 14.44 21.29
N SER A 255 -4.83 13.25 20.85
CA SER A 255 -5.39 12.00 21.39
C SER A 255 -4.34 11.03 21.94
N GLY A 256 -3.07 11.23 21.60
CA GLY A 256 -2.00 10.31 22.00
C GLY A 256 -1.89 10.16 23.52
N ARG A 257 -2.01 11.25 24.29
CA ARG A 257 -1.97 11.19 25.74
C ARG A 257 -3.15 10.42 26.32
N PHE A 258 -4.36 10.65 25.82
CA PHE A 258 -5.55 9.91 26.22
C PHE A 258 -5.42 8.41 25.93
N ILE A 259 -4.88 8.05 24.75
CA ILE A 259 -4.63 6.63 24.39
C ILE A 259 -3.66 6.00 25.40
N TRP A 260 -2.53 6.66 25.71
CA TRP A 260 -1.55 6.16 26.66
C TRP A 260 -2.15 5.97 28.05
N GLU A 261 -2.78 6.99 28.63
CA GLU A 261 -3.39 6.94 29.97
C GLU A 261 -4.49 5.86 30.04
N THR A 262 -5.33 5.73 29.00
CA THR A 262 -6.36 4.69 28.93
C THR A 262 -5.77 3.27 28.97
N ILE A 263 -4.65 3.05 28.29
CA ILE A 263 -4.00 1.73 28.26
C ILE A 263 -3.29 1.44 29.60
N ASP A 264 -2.64 2.43 30.18
CA ASP A 264 -1.97 2.31 31.48
C ASP A 264 -2.96 1.94 32.59
N ASP A 265 -4.13 2.58 32.59
CA ASP A 265 -5.21 2.27 33.54
C ASP A 265 -5.87 0.89 33.29
N ALA A 266 -6.01 0.50 32.02
CA ALA A 266 -6.70 -0.74 31.65
C ALA A 266 -5.87 -2.01 31.82
N ILE A 267 -4.54 -1.92 31.87
CA ILE A 267 -3.63 -3.09 31.98
C ILE A 267 -2.96 -3.11 33.37
N PRO A 268 -3.55 -3.86 34.33
CA PRO A 268 -3.03 -3.87 35.71
C PRO A 268 -1.70 -4.61 35.81
N TYR A 269 -0.81 -4.10 36.66
CA TYR A 269 0.40 -4.79 37.05
C TYR A 269 0.08 -5.98 38.00
N VAL A 270 0.49 -7.19 37.66
CA VAL A 270 0.25 -8.42 38.42
C VAL A 270 1.50 -8.96 39.12
N GLY A 271 2.56 -8.18 39.26
CA GLY A 271 3.79 -8.56 39.96
C GLY A 271 3.67 -8.51 41.51
N LYS A 272 4.69 -9.01 42.21
CA LYS A 272 4.76 -8.99 43.71
C LYS A 272 5.13 -7.60 44.30
N GLY A 273 4.99 -6.51 43.53
CA GLY A 273 5.19 -5.15 44.01
C GLY A 273 4.06 -4.71 44.95
N LYS A 274 4.30 -3.68 45.80
CA LYS A 274 3.23 -3.07 46.60
C LYS A 274 2.20 -2.47 45.64
N SER A 275 0.93 -2.89 45.78
CA SER A 275 -0.18 -2.25 45.03
C SER A 275 -0.14 -0.74 45.27
N HIS A 276 -0.03 0.07 44.21
CA HIS A 276 -0.35 1.47 44.31
C HIS A 276 -1.83 1.57 44.65
N GLN A 277 -2.12 2.02 45.86
CA GLN A 277 -3.49 2.41 46.21
C GLN A 277 -3.90 3.52 45.23
N THR A 278 -4.98 3.26 44.50
CA THR A 278 -5.72 4.27 43.74
C THR A 278 -5.91 5.50 44.61
N LYS A 279 -5.40 6.64 44.18
CA LYS A 279 -5.80 7.92 44.77
C LYS A 279 -7.25 8.15 44.40
N GLU A 280 -8.11 8.19 45.45
CA GLU A 280 -9.48 8.73 45.39
C GLU A 280 -9.50 10.17 44.89
#